data_08fd87d3247334876a0bda8ad45817b9
#
_entry.id   08fd87d3247334876a0bda8ad45817b9
#
_cell.length_a   1.000
_cell.length_b   1.000
_cell.length_c   1.000
_cell.angle_alpha   90.00
_cell.angle_beta   90.00
_cell.angle_gamma   90.00
#
_symmetry.space_group_name_H-M   'P 1'
#
loop_
_entity.id
_entity.type
_entity.pdbx_description
1 polymer ?
#
loop_
_entity_poly.entity_id
_entity_poly.type
_entity_poly.pdbx_seq_one_letter_code
_entity_poly.pdbx_strand_id
1 'polypeptide(L)'
;MQRRKFVEMGAVCALALTAALPARAEAERPILVAASFDAMAELVKAVGGSLVRVETLIPPGAEPHDFTPTVKTTQLLRAASVLVVNGFGMEPWAKKIAAAAENPRLMLVTASEGAVSVKNSDPDEIAEHGADDPHLWLSLSGAEIEARNIAEALAKADPKNAEAYRMQFTLFKGKLHVLKTQYSARFRNVKRRFFVPATPLLLISAGTSILSRRAWKAFSQRENPRRSGSQSLQSS
;
A
#
# COMPACT_ATOMS: atom_id res chain seq x y z
N MET A 1 -73.04 43.33 -53.03
CA MET A 1 -71.62 43.25 -53.21
C MET A 1 -71.04 42.62 -51.87
N GLN A 2 -70.81 41.33 -51.90
CA GLN A 2 -70.33 40.59 -50.68
C GLN A 2 -68.79 40.37 -50.82
N ARG A 3 -68.01 40.83 -49.87
CA ARG A 3 -66.62 40.47 -49.76
C ARG A 3 -66.46 39.41 -48.64
N ARG A 4 -66.18 38.21 -49.08
CA ARG A 4 -65.83 37.12 -48.18
C ARG A 4 -64.39 37.34 -47.65
N LYS A 5 -64.25 37.40 -46.37
CA LYS A 5 -62.94 37.33 -45.68
C LYS A 5 -62.57 35.91 -45.44
N PHE A 6 -61.50 35.43 -46.06
CA PHE A 6 -60.84 34.16 -45.67
C PHE A 6 -60.01 34.38 -44.43
N VAL A 7 -60.32 33.62 -43.44
CA VAL A 7 -59.50 33.51 -42.25
C VAL A 7 -58.61 32.29 -42.42
N GLU A 8 -57.32 32.51 -42.67
CA GLU A 8 -56.33 31.46 -42.71
C GLU A 8 -55.99 31.09 -41.26
N MET A 9 -56.27 29.89 -40.86
CA MET A 9 -55.95 29.31 -39.56
C MET A 9 -54.58 28.66 -39.69
N GLY A 10 -53.52 29.42 -39.36
CA GLY A 10 -52.15 28.91 -39.25
C GLY A 10 -51.95 28.07 -38.01
N ALA A 11 -51.85 26.75 -38.20
CA ALA A 11 -51.45 25.84 -37.10
C ALA A 11 -49.96 25.98 -36.83
N VAL A 12 -49.61 26.62 -35.71
CA VAL A 12 -48.24 26.69 -35.21
C VAL A 12 -47.97 25.36 -34.48
N CYS A 13 -47.27 24.42 -35.15
CA CYS A 13 -46.67 23.28 -34.51
C CYS A 13 -45.45 23.72 -33.71
N ALA A 14 -45.61 23.96 -32.42
CA ALA A 14 -44.50 24.11 -31.49
C ALA A 14 -43.83 22.74 -31.24
N LEU A 15 -42.78 22.43 -31.98
CA LEU A 15 -41.91 21.29 -31.69
C LEU A 15 -41.17 21.61 -30.39
N ALA A 16 -41.64 21.08 -29.26
CA ALA A 16 -40.89 21.10 -28.00
C ALA A 16 -39.68 20.15 -28.11
N LEU A 17 -38.53 20.71 -28.48
CA LEU A 17 -37.25 20.03 -28.43
C LEU A 17 -36.84 19.93 -26.95
N THR A 18 -37.29 18.88 -26.28
CA THR A 18 -36.78 18.53 -24.95
C THR A 18 -35.32 18.09 -25.13
N ALA A 19 -34.39 19.03 -24.98
CA ALA A 19 -32.98 18.70 -24.82
C ALA A 19 -32.85 17.87 -23.56
N ALA A 20 -32.71 16.54 -23.71
CA ALA A 20 -32.27 15.67 -22.65
C ALA A 20 -30.86 16.12 -22.27
N LEU A 21 -30.75 16.90 -21.19
CA LEU A 21 -29.46 17.18 -20.58
C LEU A 21 -28.84 15.82 -20.24
N PRO A 22 -27.59 15.54 -20.65
CA PRO A 22 -26.95 14.31 -20.25
C PRO A 22 -26.98 14.28 -18.73
N ALA A 23 -27.57 13.22 -18.15
CA ALA A 23 -27.55 12.98 -16.72
C ALA A 23 -26.07 13.09 -16.31
N ARG A 24 -25.75 14.14 -15.55
CA ARG A 24 -24.41 14.31 -15.00
C ARG A 24 -24.16 13.05 -14.18
N ALA A 25 -23.30 12.18 -14.67
CA ALA A 25 -22.89 10.97 -13.95
C ALA A 25 -22.52 11.44 -12.56
N GLU A 26 -23.29 11.01 -11.55
CA GLU A 26 -23.01 11.32 -10.15
C GLU A 26 -21.60 10.84 -9.89
N ALA A 27 -20.68 11.79 -9.62
CA ALA A 27 -19.28 11.46 -9.41
C ALA A 27 -19.22 10.43 -8.27
N GLU A 28 -18.88 9.20 -8.64
CA GLU A 28 -18.84 8.08 -7.70
C GLU A 28 -17.93 8.44 -6.54
N ARG A 29 -18.45 8.29 -5.33
CA ARG A 29 -17.66 8.58 -4.13
C ARG A 29 -16.57 7.52 -4.00
N PRO A 30 -15.30 7.94 -3.83
CA PRO A 30 -14.21 7.00 -3.64
C PRO A 30 -14.45 6.13 -2.40
N ILE A 31 -14.13 4.85 -2.48
CA ILE A 31 -14.22 3.95 -1.32
C ILE A 31 -13.16 4.34 -0.28
N LEU A 32 -13.53 4.23 0.99
CA LEU A 32 -12.58 4.47 2.09
C LEU A 32 -11.72 3.24 2.32
N VAL A 33 -10.41 3.44 2.24
CA VAL A 33 -9.41 2.41 2.51
C VAL A 33 -8.55 2.86 3.69
N ALA A 34 -8.54 2.05 4.74
CA ALA A 34 -7.59 2.21 5.85
C ALA A 34 -6.30 1.47 5.52
N ALA A 35 -5.17 2.12 5.68
CA ALA A 35 -3.84 1.52 5.54
C ALA A 35 -3.13 1.52 6.88
N SER A 36 -2.38 0.48 7.21
CA SER A 36 -1.69 0.41 8.50
C SER A 36 -0.72 1.57 8.69
N PHE A 37 0.14 1.82 7.72
CA PHE A 37 1.14 2.91 7.75
C PHE A 37 1.41 3.47 6.34
N ASP A 38 2.29 4.48 6.27
CA ASP A 38 2.51 5.28 5.06
C ASP A 38 2.89 4.48 3.82
N ALA A 39 3.77 3.47 3.93
CA ALA A 39 4.15 2.68 2.76
C ALA A 39 2.95 1.93 2.17
N MET A 40 2.09 1.35 3.01
CA MET A 40 0.85 0.71 2.55
C MET A 40 -0.11 1.74 1.94
N ALA A 41 -0.22 2.94 2.53
CA ALA A 41 -1.04 4.00 1.99
C ALA A 41 -0.57 4.44 0.60
N GLU A 42 0.73 4.56 0.37
CA GLU A 42 1.27 4.92 -0.94
C GLU A 42 1.04 3.82 -2.00
N LEU A 43 1.15 2.55 -1.63
CA LEU A 43 0.79 1.45 -2.54
C LEU A 43 -0.71 1.46 -2.88
N VAL A 44 -1.57 1.68 -1.89
CA VAL A 44 -3.03 1.83 -2.13
C VAL A 44 -3.31 2.99 -3.08
N LYS A 45 -2.70 4.16 -2.86
CA LYS A 45 -2.85 5.33 -3.75
C LYS A 45 -2.35 5.04 -5.16
N ALA A 46 -1.24 4.32 -5.28
CA ALA A 46 -0.64 3.99 -6.57
C ALA A 46 -1.55 3.13 -7.46
N VAL A 47 -2.32 2.21 -6.86
CA VAL A 47 -3.21 1.30 -7.59
C VAL A 47 -4.68 1.70 -7.52
N GLY A 48 -5.07 2.50 -6.53
CA GLY A 48 -6.45 2.98 -6.34
C GLY A 48 -6.76 4.28 -7.08
N GLY A 49 -5.74 5.13 -7.24
CA GLY A 49 -5.91 6.45 -7.88
C GLY A 49 -6.97 7.30 -7.20
N SER A 50 -7.81 7.96 -8.00
CA SER A 50 -8.91 8.81 -7.53
C SER A 50 -10.14 8.02 -7.05
N LEU A 51 -10.17 6.70 -7.23
CA LEU A 51 -11.28 5.83 -6.84
C LEU A 51 -11.23 5.45 -5.35
N VAL A 52 -10.16 5.79 -4.66
CA VAL A 52 -9.98 5.51 -3.23
C VAL A 52 -9.71 6.77 -2.44
N ARG A 53 -10.23 6.82 -1.21
CA ARG A 53 -9.81 7.75 -0.17
C ARG A 53 -9.03 6.96 0.87
N VAL A 54 -7.75 7.29 1.04
CA VAL A 54 -6.84 6.55 1.91
C VAL A 54 -6.61 7.29 3.22
N GLU A 55 -6.76 6.57 4.32
CA GLU A 55 -6.47 7.06 5.68
C GLU A 55 -5.48 6.10 6.35
N THR A 56 -4.40 6.62 6.93
CA THR A 56 -3.43 5.81 7.68
C THR A 56 -3.85 5.66 9.14
N LEU A 57 -3.65 4.44 9.68
CA LEU A 57 -3.93 4.17 11.10
C LEU A 57 -2.80 4.67 11.99
N ILE A 58 -1.57 4.43 11.57
CA ILE A 58 -0.35 4.85 12.25
C ILE A 58 -0.01 6.27 11.80
N PRO A 59 0.14 7.23 12.71
CA PRO A 59 0.49 8.60 12.35
C PRO A 59 1.83 8.68 11.61
N PRO A 60 2.01 9.62 10.66
CA PRO A 60 3.29 9.83 9.98
C PRO A 60 4.45 10.00 10.96
N GLY A 61 5.54 9.28 10.73
CA GLY A 61 6.73 9.31 11.56
C GLY A 61 6.66 8.52 12.87
N ALA A 62 5.52 7.89 13.17
CA ALA A 62 5.45 6.95 14.29
C ALA A 62 5.98 5.57 13.88
N GLU A 63 6.58 4.85 14.86
CA GLU A 63 7.15 3.52 14.64
C GLU A 63 6.03 2.48 14.49
N PRO A 64 5.95 1.76 13.35
CA PRO A 64 4.88 0.79 13.13
C PRO A 64 4.87 -0.40 14.10
N HIS A 65 6.04 -0.83 14.57
CA HIS A 65 6.17 -1.96 15.49
C HIS A 65 5.59 -1.66 16.86
N ASP A 66 5.66 -0.40 17.32
CA ASP A 66 5.21 0.04 18.64
C ASP A 66 3.76 0.55 18.65
N PHE A 67 3.06 0.47 17.54
CA PHE A 67 1.73 1.06 17.43
C PHE A 67 0.68 0.35 18.28
N THR A 68 -0.01 1.13 19.10
CA THR A 68 -1.17 0.67 19.87
C THR A 68 -2.46 1.28 19.30
N PRO A 69 -3.39 0.45 18.81
CA PRO A 69 -4.69 0.92 18.30
C PRO A 69 -5.51 1.66 19.36
N THR A 70 -6.20 2.70 18.92
CA THR A 70 -7.05 3.55 19.74
C THR A 70 -8.53 3.39 19.36
N VAL A 71 -9.44 4.00 20.15
CA VAL A 71 -10.86 4.09 19.80
C VAL A 71 -11.05 4.78 18.43
N LYS A 72 -10.26 5.80 18.13
CA LYS A 72 -10.29 6.50 16.83
C LYS A 72 -9.95 5.55 15.67
N THR A 73 -8.98 4.64 15.86
CA THR A 73 -8.63 3.59 14.89
C THR A 73 -9.84 2.70 14.57
N THR A 74 -10.54 2.22 15.60
CA THR A 74 -11.73 1.38 15.44
C THR A 74 -12.87 2.14 14.79
N GLN A 75 -13.08 3.41 15.11
CA GLN A 75 -14.10 4.26 14.48
C GLN A 75 -13.86 4.45 12.98
N LEU A 76 -12.60 4.63 12.57
CA LEU A 76 -12.24 4.71 11.15
C LEU A 76 -12.60 3.40 10.42
N LEU A 77 -12.28 2.25 11.01
CA LEU A 77 -12.55 0.94 10.42
C LEU A 77 -14.05 0.63 10.30
N ARG A 78 -14.91 1.20 11.14
CA ARG A 78 -16.37 1.08 10.98
C ARG A 78 -16.88 1.63 9.65
N ALA A 79 -16.20 2.64 9.09
CA ALA A 79 -16.57 3.29 7.83
C ALA A 79 -15.77 2.77 6.63
N ALA A 80 -14.65 2.08 6.86
CA ALA A 80 -13.76 1.62 5.80
C ALA A 80 -14.32 0.40 5.05
N SER A 81 -14.05 0.33 3.76
CA SER A 81 -14.34 -0.85 2.93
C SER A 81 -13.21 -1.87 2.99
N VAL A 82 -11.96 -1.39 3.11
CA VAL A 82 -10.76 -2.24 3.13
C VAL A 82 -9.83 -1.75 4.23
N LEU A 83 -9.21 -2.69 4.96
CA LEU A 83 -8.05 -2.47 5.80
C LEU A 83 -6.86 -3.19 5.17
N VAL A 84 -5.85 -2.44 4.75
CA VAL A 84 -4.61 -2.95 4.19
C VAL A 84 -3.53 -2.95 5.27
N VAL A 85 -2.96 -4.11 5.52
CA VAL A 85 -1.81 -4.33 6.40
C VAL A 85 -0.66 -4.96 5.63
N ASN A 86 0.56 -4.75 6.08
CA ASN A 86 1.75 -5.34 5.47
C ASN A 86 1.78 -6.86 5.64
N GLY A 87 1.70 -7.34 6.86
CA GLY A 87 1.89 -8.75 7.22
C GLY A 87 3.28 -9.04 7.77
N PHE A 88 3.69 -10.31 7.74
CA PHE A 88 4.96 -10.80 8.33
C PHE A 88 5.17 -10.36 9.79
N GLY A 89 4.07 -10.24 10.57
CA GLY A 89 4.14 -9.87 11.98
C GLY A 89 4.20 -8.38 12.26
N MET A 90 4.22 -7.50 11.26
CA MET A 90 4.25 -6.04 11.43
C MET A 90 3.05 -5.52 12.22
N GLU A 91 1.86 -6.06 11.99
CA GLU A 91 0.62 -5.60 12.61
C GLU A 91 -0.07 -6.74 13.39
N PRO A 92 0.47 -7.15 14.56
CA PRO A 92 -0.11 -8.25 15.35
C PRO A 92 -1.52 -7.91 15.86
N TRP A 93 -1.86 -6.62 15.93
CA TRP A 93 -3.13 -6.08 16.38
C TRP A 93 -4.23 -6.10 15.33
N ALA A 94 -3.91 -6.28 14.03
CA ALA A 94 -4.81 -6.02 12.92
C ALA A 94 -6.13 -6.82 12.96
N LYS A 95 -6.06 -8.12 13.19
CA LYS A 95 -7.24 -8.98 13.28
C LYS A 95 -8.16 -8.58 14.43
N LYS A 96 -7.58 -8.22 15.59
CA LYS A 96 -8.33 -7.81 16.78
C LYS A 96 -9.11 -6.53 16.54
N ILE A 97 -8.49 -5.51 15.95
CA ILE A 97 -9.17 -4.23 15.71
C ILE A 97 -10.18 -4.32 14.56
N ALA A 98 -9.91 -5.13 13.53
CA ALA A 98 -10.87 -5.38 12.45
C ALA A 98 -12.15 -6.02 13.01
N ALA A 99 -12.02 -6.99 13.91
CA ALA A 99 -13.18 -7.59 14.59
C ALA A 99 -13.90 -6.58 15.50
N ALA A 100 -13.16 -5.76 16.26
CA ALA A 100 -13.73 -4.74 17.14
C ALA A 100 -14.43 -3.57 16.40
N ALA A 101 -14.17 -3.42 15.11
CA ALA A 101 -14.86 -2.43 14.27
C ALA A 101 -16.32 -2.79 14.00
N GLU A 102 -16.71 -4.05 14.17
CA GLU A 102 -18.09 -4.53 13.94
C GLU A 102 -18.63 -4.13 12.55
N ASN A 103 -17.75 -4.10 11.56
CA ASN A 103 -18.09 -3.75 10.18
C ASN A 103 -18.06 -5.02 9.32
N PRO A 104 -19.20 -5.63 8.99
CA PRO A 104 -19.27 -6.87 8.23
C PRO A 104 -18.82 -6.72 6.77
N ARG A 105 -18.66 -5.47 6.29
CA ARG A 105 -18.18 -5.18 4.94
C ARG A 105 -16.68 -4.88 4.90
N LEU A 106 -16.02 -4.78 6.06
CA LEU A 106 -14.59 -4.51 6.11
C LEU A 106 -13.80 -5.73 5.63
N MET A 107 -13.05 -5.55 4.56
CA MET A 107 -12.12 -6.55 4.05
C MET A 107 -10.73 -6.31 4.63
N LEU A 108 -10.21 -7.25 5.43
CA LEU A 108 -8.81 -7.23 5.88
C LEU A 108 -7.93 -7.87 4.81
N VAL A 109 -6.92 -7.15 4.36
CA VAL A 109 -5.99 -7.54 3.30
C VAL A 109 -4.56 -7.52 3.83
N THR A 110 -3.88 -8.65 3.74
CA THR A 110 -2.44 -8.76 3.99
C THR A 110 -1.71 -8.56 2.67
N ALA A 111 -1.03 -7.42 2.53
CA ALA A 111 -0.39 -7.04 1.26
C ALA A 111 0.72 -8.01 0.85
N SER A 112 1.48 -8.55 1.80
CA SER A 112 2.56 -9.51 1.57
C SER A 112 2.10 -10.96 1.32
N GLU A 113 0.81 -11.23 1.19
CA GLU A 113 0.30 -12.59 1.00
C GLU A 113 0.93 -13.27 -0.23
N GLY A 114 1.42 -14.51 -0.05
CA GLY A 114 2.11 -15.27 -1.09
C GLY A 114 3.54 -14.82 -1.39
N ALA A 115 4.07 -13.83 -0.68
CA ALA A 115 5.47 -13.46 -0.78
C ALA A 115 6.35 -14.39 0.09
N VAL A 116 7.61 -14.52 -0.32
CA VAL A 116 8.64 -15.20 0.47
C VAL A 116 9.38 -14.16 1.30
N SER A 117 9.29 -14.26 2.62
CA SER A 117 10.03 -13.38 3.52
C SER A 117 11.53 -13.68 3.53
N VAL A 118 12.32 -12.68 3.83
CA VAL A 118 13.72 -12.86 4.23
C VAL A 118 13.74 -13.22 5.70
N LYS A 119 14.45 -14.32 6.05
CA LYS A 119 14.54 -14.73 7.45
C LYS A 119 15.57 -13.88 8.20
N ASN A 120 15.17 -13.38 9.36
CA ASN A 120 16.09 -12.80 10.33
C ASN A 120 17.04 -13.88 10.84
N SER A 121 18.32 -13.54 10.94
CA SER A 121 19.36 -14.45 11.43
C SER A 121 20.03 -13.95 12.72
N ASP A 122 19.70 -12.74 13.14
CA ASP A 122 20.18 -12.15 14.37
C ASP A 122 19.20 -12.47 15.51
N PRO A 123 19.65 -13.07 16.64
CA PRO A 123 18.76 -13.40 17.73
C PRO A 123 18.03 -12.20 18.35
N ASP A 124 18.68 -11.03 18.39
CA ASP A 124 18.09 -9.81 18.93
C ASP A 124 16.98 -9.30 18.01
N GLU A 125 17.21 -9.30 16.69
CA GLU A 125 16.20 -8.97 15.68
C GLU A 125 15.02 -9.95 15.70
N ILE A 126 15.30 -11.25 15.91
CA ILE A 126 14.24 -12.26 16.00
C ILE A 126 13.38 -12.04 17.25
N ALA A 127 14.01 -11.67 18.37
CA ALA A 127 13.29 -11.41 19.62
C ALA A 127 12.41 -10.15 19.53
N GLU A 128 12.87 -9.12 18.82
CA GLU A 128 12.20 -7.83 18.70
C GLU A 128 11.15 -7.80 17.57
N HIS A 129 11.49 -8.33 16.39
CA HIS A 129 10.70 -8.20 15.17
C HIS A 129 10.17 -9.53 14.61
N GLY A 130 10.55 -10.67 15.20
CA GLY A 130 10.16 -12.00 14.73
C GLY A 130 11.13 -12.61 13.73
N ALA A 131 10.85 -13.86 13.34
CA ALA A 131 11.71 -14.64 12.47
C ALA A 131 11.70 -14.18 11.00
N ASP A 132 10.68 -13.46 10.60
CA ASP A 132 10.49 -12.95 9.23
C ASP A 132 10.76 -11.45 9.19
N ASP A 133 11.61 -11.02 8.23
CA ASP A 133 11.82 -9.60 7.98
C ASP A 133 10.56 -9.03 7.28
N PRO A 134 9.83 -8.09 7.92
CA PRO A 134 8.56 -7.60 7.40
C PRO A 134 8.69 -6.55 6.30
N HIS A 135 9.89 -6.02 6.03
CA HIS A 135 10.12 -4.84 5.19
C HIS A 135 10.09 -5.12 3.68
N LEU A 136 9.08 -5.88 3.23
CA LEU A 136 8.94 -6.34 1.84
C LEU A 136 8.84 -5.18 0.83
N TRP A 137 8.14 -4.09 1.19
CA TRP A 137 7.94 -2.90 0.34
C TRP A 137 9.22 -2.17 -0.04
N LEU A 138 10.34 -2.40 0.68
CA LEU A 138 11.64 -1.81 0.37
C LEU A 138 12.30 -2.43 -0.86
N SER A 139 11.78 -3.55 -1.36
CA SER A 139 12.24 -4.15 -2.60
C SER A 139 11.25 -3.91 -3.74
N LEU A 140 11.76 -3.69 -4.98
CA LEU A 140 10.90 -3.49 -6.14
C LEU A 140 10.00 -4.69 -6.43
N SER A 141 10.50 -5.91 -6.20
CA SER A 141 9.72 -7.15 -6.36
C SER A 141 8.69 -7.33 -5.26
N GLY A 142 9.02 -6.94 -4.03
CA GLY A 142 8.08 -6.94 -2.92
C GLY A 142 6.95 -5.95 -3.13
N ALA A 143 7.28 -4.71 -3.45
CA ALA A 143 6.28 -3.68 -3.78
C ALA A 143 5.36 -4.08 -4.94
N GLU A 144 5.87 -4.86 -5.94
CA GLU A 144 5.03 -5.41 -7.01
C GLU A 144 4.02 -6.43 -6.48
N ILE A 145 4.44 -7.34 -5.59
CA ILE A 145 3.56 -8.34 -4.98
C ILE A 145 2.47 -7.64 -4.14
N GLU A 146 2.87 -6.73 -3.27
CA GLU A 146 1.96 -6.00 -2.39
C GLU A 146 0.96 -5.17 -3.20
N ALA A 147 1.42 -4.40 -4.19
CA ALA A 147 0.55 -3.62 -5.06
C ALA A 147 -0.46 -4.48 -5.83
N ARG A 148 -0.06 -5.67 -6.29
CA ARG A 148 -0.96 -6.63 -6.93
C ARG A 148 -2.05 -7.10 -5.98
N ASN A 149 -1.68 -7.52 -4.78
CA ASN A 149 -2.61 -8.02 -3.78
C ASN A 149 -3.61 -6.92 -3.35
N ILE A 150 -3.13 -5.69 -3.21
CA ILE A 150 -3.97 -4.53 -2.93
C ILE A 150 -4.93 -4.26 -4.09
N ALA A 151 -4.47 -4.25 -5.35
CA ALA A 151 -5.33 -4.01 -6.51
C ALA A 151 -6.44 -5.05 -6.65
N GLU A 152 -6.13 -6.33 -6.43
CA GLU A 152 -7.14 -7.40 -6.45
C GLU A 152 -8.13 -7.29 -5.29
N ALA A 153 -7.70 -6.83 -4.12
CA ALA A 153 -8.57 -6.58 -2.99
C ALA A 153 -9.52 -5.39 -3.25
N LEU A 154 -9.01 -4.30 -3.83
CA LEU A 154 -9.84 -3.17 -4.26
C LEU A 154 -10.86 -3.59 -5.32
N ALA A 155 -10.45 -4.41 -6.29
CA ALA A 155 -11.33 -4.96 -7.31
C ALA A 155 -12.47 -5.83 -6.74
N LYS A 156 -12.21 -6.54 -5.64
CA LYS A 156 -13.24 -7.31 -4.91
C LYS A 156 -14.15 -6.41 -4.08
N ALA A 157 -13.60 -5.37 -3.44
CA ALA A 157 -14.37 -4.45 -2.61
C ALA A 157 -15.25 -3.49 -3.42
N ASP A 158 -14.82 -3.17 -4.64
CA ASP A 158 -15.48 -2.26 -5.58
C ASP A 158 -15.50 -2.85 -7.00
N PRO A 159 -16.35 -3.86 -7.27
CA PRO A 159 -16.33 -4.62 -8.52
C PRO A 159 -16.60 -3.79 -9.77
N LYS A 160 -17.34 -2.70 -9.65
CA LYS A 160 -17.63 -1.80 -10.78
C LYS A 160 -16.37 -1.12 -11.33
N ASN A 161 -15.37 -0.89 -10.49
CA ASN A 161 -14.10 -0.27 -10.84
C ASN A 161 -12.94 -1.28 -10.95
N ALA A 162 -13.22 -2.58 -10.94
CA ALA A 162 -12.22 -3.65 -10.90
C ALA A 162 -11.15 -3.52 -12.00
N GLU A 163 -11.56 -3.24 -13.23
CA GLU A 163 -10.63 -3.09 -14.36
C GLU A 163 -9.73 -1.84 -14.22
N ALA A 164 -10.25 -0.77 -13.63
CA ALA A 164 -9.45 0.43 -13.38
C ALA A 164 -8.32 0.14 -12.37
N TYR A 165 -8.60 -0.59 -11.29
CA TYR A 165 -7.58 -1.00 -10.32
C TYR A 165 -6.50 -1.90 -10.94
N ARG A 166 -6.88 -2.88 -11.76
CA ARG A 166 -5.93 -3.75 -12.47
C ARG A 166 -5.09 -3.01 -13.49
N MET A 167 -5.68 -2.04 -14.17
CA MET A 167 -4.96 -1.17 -15.10
C MET A 167 -3.93 -0.31 -14.35
N GLN A 168 -4.30 0.32 -13.23
CA GLN A 168 -3.38 1.10 -12.41
C GLN A 168 -2.23 0.23 -11.88
N PHE A 169 -2.51 -1.00 -11.43
CA PHE A 169 -1.47 -1.95 -11.07
C PHE A 169 -0.53 -2.23 -12.24
N THR A 170 -1.05 -2.45 -13.45
CA THR A 170 -0.22 -2.70 -14.63
C THR A 170 0.71 -1.53 -14.94
N LEU A 171 0.21 -0.30 -14.82
CA LEU A 171 1.02 0.92 -14.97
C LEU A 171 2.09 1.04 -13.89
N PHE A 172 1.74 0.75 -12.62
CA PHE A 172 2.68 0.77 -11.51
C PHE A 172 3.78 -0.27 -11.68
N LYS A 173 3.41 -1.51 -12.01
CA LYS A 173 4.36 -2.58 -12.35
C LYS A 173 5.33 -2.19 -13.46
N GLY A 174 4.83 -1.53 -14.51
CA GLY A 174 5.68 -1.01 -15.60
C GLY A 174 6.73 -0.02 -15.09
N LYS A 175 6.36 0.90 -14.18
CA LYS A 175 7.30 1.85 -13.55
C LYS A 175 8.37 1.11 -12.72
N LEU A 176 7.97 0.10 -11.92
CA LEU A 176 8.91 -0.71 -11.14
C LEU A 176 9.89 -1.46 -12.05
N HIS A 177 9.42 -1.99 -13.18
CA HIS A 177 10.27 -2.69 -14.15
C HIS A 177 11.31 -1.75 -14.78
N VAL A 178 10.93 -0.55 -15.17
CA VAL A 178 11.85 0.47 -15.68
C VAL A 178 12.91 0.81 -14.63
N LEU A 179 12.52 1.05 -13.39
CA LEU A 179 13.45 1.31 -12.28
C LEU A 179 14.41 0.13 -12.09
N LYS A 180 13.90 -1.10 -12.04
CA LYS A 180 14.71 -2.32 -11.89
C LYS A 180 15.75 -2.43 -12.98
N THR A 181 15.36 -2.19 -14.23
CA THR A 181 16.27 -2.27 -15.40
C THR A 181 17.36 -1.20 -15.31
N GLN A 182 16.99 0.05 -15.06
CA GLN A 182 17.92 1.17 -14.95
C GLN A 182 18.95 0.97 -13.84
N TYR A 183 18.50 0.61 -12.64
CA TYR A 183 19.38 0.45 -11.49
C TYR A 183 20.20 -0.82 -11.56
N SER A 184 19.67 -1.93 -12.11
CA SER A 184 20.46 -3.14 -12.34
C SER A 184 21.63 -2.88 -13.27
N ALA A 185 21.44 -2.05 -14.31
CA ALA A 185 22.54 -1.65 -15.20
C ALA A 185 23.60 -0.81 -14.49
N ARG A 186 23.18 0.15 -13.64
CA ARG A 186 24.08 0.99 -12.85
C ARG A 186 24.88 0.20 -11.82
N PHE A 187 24.22 -0.74 -11.11
CA PHE A 187 24.86 -1.55 -10.06
C PHE A 187 25.81 -2.63 -10.61
N ARG A 188 25.69 -3.06 -11.87
CA ARG A 188 26.65 -4.01 -12.46
C ARG A 188 28.11 -3.53 -12.42
N ASN A 189 28.34 -2.23 -12.57
CA ASN A 189 29.67 -1.65 -12.68
C ASN A 189 30.17 -1.01 -11.37
N VAL A 190 29.45 -1.20 -10.25
CA VAL A 190 29.86 -0.64 -8.95
C VAL A 190 31.02 -1.45 -8.39
N LYS A 191 32.13 -0.79 -8.10
CA LYS A 191 33.33 -1.42 -7.52
C LYS A 191 33.11 -1.95 -6.10
N ARG A 192 32.31 -1.22 -5.29
CA ARG A 192 31.96 -1.61 -3.91
C ARG A 192 30.52 -2.15 -3.90
N ARG A 193 30.37 -3.43 -3.58
CA ARG A 193 29.08 -4.13 -3.60
C ARG A 193 28.51 -4.33 -2.20
N PHE A 194 28.76 -3.40 -1.31
CA PHE A 194 28.18 -3.36 0.01
C PHE A 194 27.59 -1.99 0.29
N PHE A 195 26.55 -1.98 1.04
CA PHE A 195 25.83 -0.80 1.49
C PHE A 195 25.65 -0.92 3.01
N VAL A 196 25.85 0.17 3.72
CA VAL A 196 25.72 0.22 5.18
C VAL A 196 24.51 1.11 5.47
N PRO A 197 23.38 0.51 5.84
CA PRO A 197 22.22 1.29 6.27
C PRO A 197 22.44 1.83 7.69
N ALA A 198 21.79 2.93 8.02
CA ALA A 198 21.80 3.49 9.37
C ALA A 198 21.06 2.57 10.38
N THR A 199 20.18 1.71 9.87
CA THR A 199 19.44 0.70 10.63
C THR A 199 19.46 -0.64 9.90
N PRO A 200 19.25 -1.79 10.57
CA PRO A 200 19.16 -3.11 9.96
C PRO A 200 18.07 -3.27 8.90
N LEU A 201 17.10 -2.36 8.85
CA LEU A 201 15.89 -2.34 8.03
C LEU A 201 16.08 -2.52 6.52
N LEU A 202 17.29 -2.36 5.98
CA LEU A 202 17.56 -2.42 4.54
C LEU A 202 18.07 -3.78 4.04
N LEU A 203 17.96 -4.84 4.84
CA LEU A 203 18.41 -6.16 4.46
C LEU A 203 17.62 -6.76 3.29
N ILE A 204 16.34 -6.42 3.13
CA ILE A 204 15.49 -6.91 2.02
C ILE A 204 15.96 -6.35 0.67
N SER A 205 16.29 -5.06 0.59
CA SER A 205 16.82 -4.49 -0.65
C SER A 205 18.18 -5.08 -1.02
N ALA A 206 18.96 -5.51 -0.02
CA ALA A 206 20.22 -6.22 -0.22
C ALA A 206 20.04 -7.68 -0.65
N GLY A 207 18.96 -8.35 -0.29
CA GLY A 207 18.64 -9.72 -0.68
C GLY A 207 18.26 -9.89 -2.15
N THR A 208 17.70 -8.83 -2.76
CA THR A 208 17.34 -8.78 -4.18
C THR A 208 18.41 -8.17 -5.08
N SER A 209 19.43 -7.56 -4.50
CA SER A 209 20.61 -7.02 -5.21
C SER A 209 21.87 -7.41 -4.44
N ILE A 210 22.86 -7.87 -5.13
CA ILE A 210 24.29 -8.12 -4.97
C ILE A 210 24.97 -7.74 -3.62
N LEU A 211 24.24 -7.32 -2.59
CA LEU A 211 24.75 -6.82 -1.31
C LEU A 211 24.60 -7.86 -0.21
N SER A 212 25.70 -8.30 0.40
CA SER A 212 25.68 -9.41 1.37
C SER A 212 25.54 -8.93 2.81
N ARG A 213 24.70 -9.64 3.60
CA ARG A 213 24.55 -9.49 5.05
C ARG A 213 25.89 -9.61 5.82
N ARG A 214 26.88 -10.33 5.27
CA ARG A 214 28.20 -10.52 5.91
C ARG A 214 28.99 -9.22 6.06
N ALA A 215 28.77 -8.24 5.17
CA ALA A 215 29.45 -6.96 5.23
C ALA A 215 28.96 -6.08 6.39
N TRP A 216 27.68 -6.14 6.74
CA TRP A 216 27.11 -5.40 7.87
C TRP A 216 27.67 -5.90 9.20
N LYS A 217 27.65 -7.20 9.43
CA LYS A 217 28.17 -7.78 10.67
C LYS A 217 29.65 -7.45 10.92
N ALA A 218 30.45 -7.47 9.85
CA ALA A 218 31.86 -7.08 9.93
C ALA A 218 32.08 -5.58 10.20
N PHE A 219 31.16 -4.73 9.71
CA PHE A 219 31.21 -3.29 9.93
C PHE A 219 30.76 -2.91 11.34
N SER A 220 29.61 -3.40 11.78
CA SER A 220 29.05 -3.10 13.11
C SER A 220 29.95 -3.56 14.26
N GLN A 221 30.66 -4.67 14.07
CA GLN A 221 31.66 -5.15 15.04
C GLN A 221 32.92 -4.27 15.11
N ARG A 222 33.27 -3.56 14.03
CA ARG A 222 34.42 -2.66 14.00
C ARG A 222 34.15 -1.30 14.65
N GLU A 223 32.93 -0.79 14.54
CA GLU A 223 32.57 0.53 15.08
C GLU A 223 32.11 0.52 16.53
N ASN A 224 31.69 -0.63 17.08
CA ASN A 224 31.26 -0.71 18.48
C ASN A 224 31.94 -1.87 19.24
N PRO A 225 33.25 -1.77 19.52
CA PRO A 225 33.97 -2.81 20.26
C PRO A 225 33.51 -2.96 21.73
N ARG A 226 32.65 -2.06 22.22
CA ARG A 226 32.16 -2.11 23.63
C ARG A 226 30.98 -3.06 23.82
N ARG A 227 30.28 -3.52 22.78
CA ARG A 227 29.19 -4.50 22.91
C ARG A 227 29.65 -5.94 23.08
N SER A 228 30.90 -6.28 22.73
CA SER A 228 31.45 -7.62 22.88
C SER A 228 32.04 -7.93 24.28
N GLY A 229 32.13 -6.93 25.18
CA GLY A 229 32.78 -7.04 26.46
C GLY A 229 31.85 -7.24 27.67
N SER A 230 30.52 -7.18 27.51
CA SER A 230 29.60 -7.17 28.66
C SER A 230 29.07 -8.56 29.08
N GLN A 231 29.45 -9.64 28.41
CA GLN A 231 28.99 -11.00 28.78
C GLN A 231 29.98 -11.83 29.64
N SER A 232 31.11 -11.29 30.09
CA SER A 232 32.11 -12.05 30.82
C SER A 232 32.29 -11.67 32.29
N LEU A 233 31.40 -10.89 32.91
CA LEU A 233 31.53 -10.46 34.31
C LEU A 233 30.32 -10.80 35.23
N GLN A 234 29.61 -11.89 34.96
CA GLN A 234 28.64 -12.43 35.92
C GLN A 234 28.82 -13.96 36.10
N SER A 235 30.00 -14.37 36.56
CA SER A 235 30.19 -15.65 37.23
C SER A 235 31.52 -15.60 38.03
N SER A 236 31.45 -15.05 39.22
CA SER A 236 32.37 -15.35 40.34
C SER A 236 31.64 -15.04 41.62
#